data_cd83a30491e6538d11ad5b9b19448bfb
#
_entry.id   cd83a30491e6538d11ad5b9b19448bfb
#
_cell.length_a   1.000
_cell.length_b   1.000
_cell.length_c   1.000
_cell.angle_alpha   90.00
_cell.angle_beta   90.00
_cell.angle_gamma   90.00
#
_symmetry.space_group_name_H-M   'P 1'
#
loop_
_entity.id
_entity.type
_entity.pdbx_description
1 polymer ?
#
loop_
_entity_poly.entity_id
_entity_poly.type
_entity_poly.pdbx_seq_one_letter_code
_entity_poly.pdbx_strand_id
1 'polypeptide(L)'
;DWAIVKIKAAGICSSDIPRVFSKGTYHFPTIPGHELAGIVHRVGDEANASWVGRRVGIFPLIPCRQCVQCAEKHYEMCEHYDYVGSRRDGGWAEYVAVPIWNLIALPDDFSFRAAAMLEPLAVALHAIKCGRLQQGADVAIIGTGMIGISAAQWAKLMGAKSVTVIGRHEDKRA
;
A
#
# COMPACT_ATOMS: atom_id res chain seq x y z
N ASP A 1 -2.98 -19.79 -8.42
CA ASP A 1 -3.18 -18.38 -8.84
C ASP A 1 -2.21 -17.40 -8.18
N TRP A 2 -0.90 -17.73 -8.20
CA TRP A 2 0.17 -16.92 -7.61
C TRP A 2 1.17 -16.46 -8.66
N ALA A 3 1.79 -15.31 -8.40
CA ALA A 3 2.91 -14.79 -9.18
C ALA A 3 4.14 -14.61 -8.29
N ILE A 4 5.31 -14.75 -8.89
CA ILE A 4 6.59 -14.31 -8.35
C ILE A 4 6.91 -12.97 -9.00
N VAL A 5 7.03 -11.93 -8.21
CA VAL A 5 7.37 -10.58 -8.67
C VAL A 5 8.82 -10.27 -8.31
N LYS A 6 9.61 -9.88 -9.32
CA LYS A 6 10.95 -9.32 -9.12
C LYS A 6 10.82 -7.88 -8.67
N ILE A 7 11.20 -7.58 -7.43
CA ILE A 7 11.06 -6.26 -6.84
C ILE A 7 12.02 -5.25 -7.49
N LYS A 8 11.50 -4.07 -7.77
CA LYS A 8 12.22 -2.93 -8.34
C LYS A 8 12.23 -1.72 -7.42
N ALA A 9 11.23 -1.60 -6.53
CA ALA A 9 11.16 -0.61 -5.48
C ALA A 9 10.35 -1.17 -4.31
N ALA A 10 10.83 -0.90 -3.09
CA ALA A 10 10.14 -1.21 -1.85
C ALA A 10 10.28 -0.01 -0.90
N GLY A 11 9.16 0.48 -0.38
CA GLY A 11 9.12 1.52 0.63
C GLY A 11 9.40 0.99 2.04
N ILE A 12 9.65 1.92 2.96
CA ILE A 12 9.80 1.65 4.40
C ILE A 12 8.67 2.37 5.12
N CYS A 13 7.70 1.62 5.60
CA CYS A 13 6.62 2.17 6.40
C CYS A 13 7.06 2.39 7.85
N SER A 14 6.53 3.41 8.51
CA SER A 14 6.75 3.63 9.94
C SER A 14 6.36 2.42 10.80
N SER A 15 5.43 1.58 10.35
CA SER A 15 5.03 0.35 11.03
C SER A 15 6.10 -0.76 10.98
N ASP A 16 7.04 -0.69 10.03
CA ASP A 16 8.12 -1.68 9.93
C ASP A 16 9.19 -1.45 11.01
N ILE A 17 9.38 -0.20 11.45
CA ILE A 17 10.37 0.15 12.47
C ILE A 17 10.16 -0.67 13.76
N PRO A 18 8.98 -0.64 14.41
CA PRO A 18 8.77 -1.46 15.61
C PRO A 18 8.76 -2.97 15.31
N ARG A 19 8.38 -3.40 14.12
CA ARG A 19 8.46 -4.84 13.73
C ARG A 19 9.90 -5.33 13.74
N VAL A 20 10.82 -4.54 13.19
CA VAL A 20 12.24 -4.92 13.07
C VAL A 20 12.98 -4.75 14.39
N PHE A 21 12.74 -3.65 15.13
CA PHE A 21 13.62 -3.25 16.23
C PHE A 21 13.08 -3.53 17.63
N SER A 22 11.79 -3.76 17.83
CA SER A 22 11.25 -3.85 19.21
C SER A 22 10.10 -4.83 19.42
N LYS A 23 9.07 -4.84 18.56
CA LYS A 23 7.85 -5.62 18.81
C LYS A 23 7.83 -6.98 18.12
N GLY A 24 8.65 -7.13 17.08
CA GLY A 24 8.59 -8.31 16.21
C GLY A 24 7.35 -8.33 15.30
N THR A 25 7.10 -9.50 14.73
CA THR A 25 6.03 -9.76 13.78
C THR A 25 5.26 -11.03 14.19
N TYR A 26 4.34 -11.51 13.35
CA TYR A 26 3.48 -12.66 13.64
C TYR A 26 4.22 -14.00 13.66
N HIS A 27 5.33 -14.11 12.94
CA HIS A 27 6.20 -15.29 12.90
C HIS A 27 7.64 -14.90 12.58
N PHE A 28 8.58 -15.81 12.86
CA PHE A 28 10.00 -15.65 12.54
C PHE A 28 10.55 -16.92 11.87
N PRO A 29 11.44 -16.78 10.87
CA PRO A 29 11.85 -15.53 10.23
C PRO A 29 10.72 -14.93 9.39
N THR A 30 10.73 -13.60 9.19
CA THR A 30 9.82 -12.88 8.29
C THR A 30 10.61 -11.83 7.52
N ILE A 31 10.36 -11.73 6.21
CA ILE A 31 10.87 -10.65 5.38
C ILE A 31 9.85 -9.50 5.42
N PRO A 32 10.20 -8.31 5.92
CA PRO A 32 9.29 -7.16 5.93
C PRO A 32 9.10 -6.55 4.54
N GLY A 33 8.35 -5.44 4.50
CA GLY A 33 8.12 -4.61 3.31
C GLY A 33 6.79 -4.92 2.63
N HIS A 34 5.92 -3.91 2.59
CA HIS A 34 4.57 -4.02 2.05
C HIS A 34 4.22 -2.90 1.05
N GLU A 35 5.09 -1.93 0.86
CA GLU A 35 4.98 -0.84 -0.12
C GLU A 35 5.81 -1.22 -1.35
N LEU A 36 5.22 -1.93 -2.34
CA LEU A 36 5.98 -2.71 -3.30
C LEU A 36 5.61 -2.43 -4.75
N ALA A 37 6.63 -2.43 -5.61
CA ALA A 37 6.46 -2.44 -7.05
C ALA A 37 7.56 -3.25 -7.75
N GLY A 38 7.22 -3.88 -8.88
CA GLY A 38 8.17 -4.71 -9.59
C GLY A 38 7.69 -5.18 -10.95
N ILE A 39 8.30 -6.26 -11.41
CA ILE A 39 7.97 -6.91 -12.67
C ILE A 39 7.61 -8.36 -12.38
N VAL A 40 6.50 -8.83 -12.93
CA VAL A 40 6.11 -10.23 -12.82
C VAL A 40 7.16 -11.11 -13.51
N HIS A 41 7.84 -11.92 -12.72
CA HIS A 41 8.90 -12.81 -13.20
C HIS A 41 8.35 -14.16 -13.66
N ARG A 42 7.38 -14.71 -12.92
CA ARG A 42 6.79 -16.03 -13.18
C ARG A 42 5.38 -16.10 -12.57
N VAL A 43 4.54 -16.93 -13.14
CA VAL A 43 3.21 -17.29 -12.60
C VAL A 43 3.15 -18.77 -12.32
N GLY A 44 2.27 -19.17 -11.39
CA GLY A 44 2.08 -20.58 -11.03
C GLY A 44 1.15 -21.34 -11.98
N ASP A 45 0.36 -20.62 -12.79
CA ASP A 45 -0.63 -21.18 -13.70
C ASP A 45 -0.46 -20.55 -15.09
N GLU A 46 -0.39 -21.36 -16.13
CA GLU A 46 -0.25 -20.93 -17.53
C GLU A 46 -1.42 -20.03 -17.99
N ALA A 47 -2.62 -20.19 -17.42
CA ALA A 47 -3.75 -19.30 -17.68
C ALA A 47 -3.44 -17.83 -17.36
N ASN A 48 -2.45 -17.59 -16.51
CA ASN A 48 -2.00 -16.26 -16.11
C ASN A 48 -0.70 -15.82 -16.81
N ALA A 49 -0.23 -16.54 -17.83
CA ALA A 49 1.04 -16.26 -18.52
C ALA A 49 1.14 -14.83 -19.07
N SER A 50 0.01 -14.23 -19.42
CA SER A 50 -0.05 -12.82 -19.90
C SER A 50 0.42 -11.78 -18.86
N TRP A 51 0.58 -12.15 -17.60
CA TRP A 51 1.14 -11.30 -16.57
C TRP A 51 2.67 -11.28 -16.59
N VAL A 52 3.34 -12.31 -17.10
CA VAL A 52 4.80 -12.38 -17.12
C VAL A 52 5.37 -11.18 -17.89
N GLY A 53 6.38 -10.54 -17.32
CA GLY A 53 7.00 -9.32 -17.86
C GLY A 53 6.25 -8.03 -17.57
N ARG A 54 4.99 -8.09 -17.09
CA ARG A 54 4.24 -6.86 -16.76
C ARG A 54 4.84 -6.14 -15.57
N ARG A 55 4.79 -4.83 -15.64
CA ARG A 55 5.11 -3.89 -14.56
C ARG A 55 3.92 -3.81 -13.62
N VAL A 56 4.14 -3.95 -12.31
CA VAL A 56 3.07 -4.02 -11.32
C VAL A 56 3.41 -3.26 -10.04
N GLY A 57 2.38 -2.62 -9.45
CA GLY A 57 2.30 -2.36 -8.03
C GLY A 57 1.65 -3.54 -7.33
N ILE A 58 1.82 -3.64 -6.02
CA ILE A 58 1.26 -4.74 -5.23
C ILE A 58 0.34 -4.18 -4.15
N PHE A 59 -0.91 -4.68 -4.13
CA PHE A 59 -1.82 -4.47 -3.01
C PHE A 59 -1.48 -5.49 -1.92
N PRO A 60 -0.96 -5.08 -0.74
CA PRO A 60 -0.35 -6.03 0.20
C PRO A 60 -1.37 -6.84 1.01
N LEU A 61 -2.61 -6.36 1.18
CA LEU A 61 -3.65 -7.08 1.89
C LEU A 61 -4.19 -8.22 1.03
N ILE A 62 -4.15 -9.44 1.57
CA ILE A 62 -4.68 -10.65 0.92
C ILE A 62 -5.96 -11.04 1.65
N PRO A 63 -7.15 -10.66 1.13
CA PRO A 63 -8.42 -10.96 1.78
C PRO A 63 -8.77 -12.45 1.63
N CYS A 64 -9.51 -13.00 2.60
CA CYS A 64 -9.96 -14.40 2.53
C CYS A 64 -11.00 -14.65 1.42
N ARG A 65 -11.69 -13.62 0.94
CA ARG A 65 -12.67 -13.61 -0.15
C ARG A 65 -13.95 -14.42 0.10
N GLN A 66 -14.20 -14.84 1.35
CA GLN A 66 -15.33 -15.67 1.71
C GLN A 66 -16.09 -15.23 2.97
N CYS A 67 -15.56 -14.27 3.77
CA CYS A 67 -16.29 -13.69 4.90
C CYS A 67 -17.31 -12.64 4.43
N VAL A 68 -18.20 -12.22 5.32
CA VAL A 68 -19.24 -11.23 5.03
C VAL A 68 -18.66 -9.94 4.47
N GLN A 69 -17.59 -9.42 5.09
CA GLN A 69 -16.92 -8.19 4.64
C GLN A 69 -16.38 -8.32 3.21
N CYS A 70 -15.80 -9.47 2.88
CA CYS A 70 -15.31 -9.72 1.53
C CYS A 70 -16.45 -9.85 0.50
N ALA A 71 -17.59 -10.42 0.88
CA ALA A 71 -18.77 -10.50 0.02
C ALA A 71 -19.31 -9.11 -0.34
N GLU A 72 -19.23 -8.17 0.60
CA GLU A 72 -19.59 -6.75 0.44
C GLU A 72 -18.47 -5.91 -0.18
N LYS A 73 -17.33 -6.51 -0.53
CA LYS A 73 -16.13 -5.86 -1.11
C LYS A 73 -15.41 -4.88 -0.15
N HIS A 74 -15.68 -4.99 1.14
CA HIS A 74 -14.93 -4.30 2.19
C HIS A 74 -13.69 -5.12 2.58
N TYR A 75 -12.75 -5.26 1.64
CA TYR A 75 -11.58 -6.13 1.80
C TYR A 75 -10.67 -5.68 2.94
N GLU A 76 -10.59 -4.37 3.20
CA GLU A 76 -9.86 -3.77 4.32
C GLU A 76 -10.40 -4.18 5.70
N MET A 77 -11.64 -4.66 5.75
CA MET A 77 -12.30 -5.17 6.95
C MET A 77 -12.36 -6.70 7.01
N CYS A 78 -11.60 -7.39 6.15
CA CYS A 78 -11.61 -8.85 6.10
C CYS A 78 -11.24 -9.45 7.47
N GLU A 79 -12.07 -10.38 7.97
CA GLU A 79 -11.89 -11.02 9.28
C GLU A 79 -10.69 -11.97 9.31
N HIS A 80 -10.32 -12.54 8.16
CA HIS A 80 -9.28 -13.58 8.01
C HIS A 80 -8.26 -13.20 6.93
N TYR A 81 -7.78 -11.95 6.97
CA TYR A 81 -6.80 -11.50 5.99
C TYR A 81 -5.38 -12.00 6.27
N ASP A 82 -4.62 -12.16 5.22
CA ASP A 82 -3.17 -12.24 5.27
C ASP A 82 -2.56 -10.91 4.77
N TYR A 83 -1.29 -10.66 5.02
CA TYR A 83 -0.69 -9.38 4.68
C TYR A 83 0.79 -9.53 4.35
N VAL A 84 1.16 -9.14 3.14
CA VAL A 84 2.54 -9.15 2.64
C VAL A 84 3.41 -8.23 3.51
N GLY A 85 4.56 -8.72 3.95
CA GLY A 85 5.52 -7.96 4.77
C GLY A 85 5.23 -7.94 6.28
N SER A 86 4.20 -8.67 6.74
CA SER A 86 3.95 -8.79 8.19
C SER A 86 3.43 -10.16 8.61
N ARG A 87 2.34 -10.65 8.00
CA ARG A 87 1.79 -12.00 8.24
C ARG A 87 2.38 -13.02 7.29
N ARG A 88 2.96 -12.55 6.21
CA ARG A 88 3.63 -13.30 5.14
C ARG A 88 4.88 -12.53 4.72
N ASP A 89 5.84 -13.21 4.13
CA ASP A 89 7.06 -12.58 3.60
C ASP A 89 6.73 -11.47 2.60
N GLY A 90 7.48 -10.38 2.73
CA GLY A 90 7.32 -9.15 1.96
C GLY A 90 8.44 -8.91 0.95
N GLY A 91 8.54 -7.67 0.53
CA GLY A 91 9.39 -7.30 -0.60
C GLY A 91 10.70 -6.61 -0.27
N TRP A 92 11.19 -6.66 0.97
CA TRP A 92 12.59 -6.34 1.24
C TRP A 92 13.49 -7.51 0.84
N ALA A 93 13.25 -7.99 -0.37
CA ALA A 93 13.91 -9.12 -1.01
C ALA A 93 13.97 -8.87 -2.51
N GLU A 94 14.72 -9.70 -3.24
CA GLU A 94 14.76 -9.63 -4.71
C GLU A 94 13.42 -10.05 -5.35
N TYR A 95 12.70 -10.98 -4.71
CA TYR A 95 11.44 -11.53 -5.19
C TYR A 95 10.43 -11.67 -4.06
N VAL A 96 9.15 -11.55 -4.41
CA VAL A 96 8.03 -11.82 -3.51
C VAL A 96 6.97 -12.66 -4.22
N ALA A 97 6.36 -13.58 -3.48
CA ALA A 97 5.21 -14.34 -3.97
C ALA A 97 3.91 -13.64 -3.53
N VAL A 98 3.02 -13.37 -4.48
CA VAL A 98 1.71 -12.74 -4.21
C VAL A 98 0.63 -13.37 -5.09
N PRO A 99 -0.64 -13.39 -4.65
CA PRO A 99 -1.73 -13.80 -5.54
C PRO A 99 -1.84 -12.86 -6.74
N ILE A 100 -2.22 -13.38 -7.89
CA ILE A 100 -2.46 -12.58 -9.11
C ILE A 100 -3.46 -11.44 -8.85
N TRP A 101 -4.47 -11.70 -8.02
CA TRP A 101 -5.48 -10.71 -7.65
C TRP A 101 -4.89 -9.45 -6.97
N ASN A 102 -3.73 -9.58 -6.33
CA ASN A 102 -3.04 -8.47 -5.64
C ASN A 102 -2.17 -7.62 -6.58
N LEU A 103 -2.07 -7.99 -7.86
CA LEU A 103 -1.28 -7.25 -8.84
C LEU A 103 -2.08 -6.10 -9.44
N ILE A 104 -1.48 -4.93 -9.49
CA ILE A 104 -2.00 -3.72 -10.12
C ILE A 104 -1.10 -3.43 -11.31
N ALA A 105 -1.62 -3.58 -12.54
CA ALA A 105 -0.85 -3.28 -13.74
C ALA A 105 -0.50 -1.79 -13.79
N LEU A 106 0.75 -1.49 -14.13
CA LEU A 106 1.26 -0.12 -14.25
C LEU A 106 1.42 0.26 -15.72
N PRO A 107 1.22 1.54 -16.08
CA PRO A 107 1.65 2.08 -17.37
C PRO A 107 3.16 1.91 -17.56
N ASP A 108 3.61 1.83 -18.82
CA ASP A 108 5.02 1.56 -19.16
C ASP A 108 5.97 2.67 -18.69
N ASP A 109 5.51 3.91 -18.67
CA ASP A 109 6.27 5.09 -18.24
C ASP A 109 6.17 5.37 -16.73
N PHE A 110 5.31 4.65 -15.98
CA PHE A 110 5.13 4.89 -14.56
C PHE A 110 6.32 4.35 -13.74
N SER A 111 6.98 5.21 -12.96
CA SER A 111 8.18 4.80 -12.22
C SER A 111 7.87 3.81 -11.10
N PHE A 112 8.75 2.83 -10.87
CA PHE A 112 8.59 1.87 -9.76
C PHE A 112 8.63 2.54 -8.38
N ARG A 113 9.37 3.66 -8.24
CA ARG A 113 9.38 4.44 -7.00
C ARG A 113 8.02 5.04 -6.70
N ALA A 114 7.37 5.63 -7.70
CA ALA A 114 6.01 6.14 -7.57
C ALA A 114 5.01 4.99 -7.34
N ALA A 115 5.20 3.85 -8.00
CA ALA A 115 4.34 2.68 -7.81
C ALA A 115 4.44 2.06 -6.41
N ALA A 116 5.60 2.05 -5.78
CA ALA A 116 5.74 1.64 -4.39
C ALA A 116 4.97 2.54 -3.42
N MET A 117 4.67 3.78 -3.82
CA MET A 117 3.85 4.71 -3.03
C MET A 117 2.34 4.45 -3.13
N LEU A 118 1.88 3.55 -3.99
CA LEU A 118 0.44 3.29 -4.17
C LEU A 118 -0.24 2.88 -2.87
N GLU A 119 0.43 2.06 -2.06
CA GLU A 119 -0.11 1.61 -0.76
C GLU A 119 -0.32 2.79 0.19
N PRO A 120 0.70 3.57 0.61
CA PRO A 120 0.47 4.68 1.56
C PRO A 120 -0.42 5.79 0.97
N LEU A 121 -0.41 6.02 -0.33
CA LEU A 121 -1.32 6.95 -0.99
C LEU A 121 -2.77 6.48 -0.93
N ALA A 122 -3.02 5.16 -1.07
CA ALA A 122 -4.36 4.59 -0.94
C ALA A 122 -4.88 4.69 0.50
N VAL A 123 -4.02 4.49 1.51
CA VAL A 123 -4.37 4.71 2.93
C VAL A 123 -4.81 6.16 3.16
N ALA A 124 -4.04 7.13 2.65
CA ALA A 124 -4.36 8.54 2.77
C ALA A 124 -5.68 8.91 2.05
N LEU A 125 -5.88 8.39 0.84
CA LEU A 125 -7.14 8.58 0.08
C LEU A 125 -8.34 8.00 0.83
N HIS A 126 -8.19 6.80 1.39
CA HIS A 126 -9.24 6.17 2.18
C HIS A 126 -9.62 7.03 3.40
N ALA A 127 -8.64 7.56 4.12
CA ALA A 127 -8.87 8.48 5.24
C ALA A 127 -9.70 9.71 4.83
N ILE A 128 -9.37 10.35 3.70
CA ILE A 128 -10.14 11.50 3.19
C ILE A 128 -11.56 11.11 2.80
N LYS A 129 -11.75 9.94 2.17
CA LYS A 129 -13.09 9.42 1.83
C LYS A 129 -13.93 9.13 3.09
N CYS A 130 -13.34 8.51 4.11
CA CYS A 130 -14.00 8.28 5.41
C CYS A 130 -14.40 9.59 6.10
N GLY A 131 -13.59 10.64 5.95
CA GLY A 131 -13.86 11.99 6.42
C GLY A 131 -15.00 12.70 5.67
N ARG A 132 -15.53 12.12 4.59
CA ARG A 132 -16.62 12.67 3.77
C ARG A 132 -16.39 14.14 3.39
N LEU A 133 -15.19 14.42 2.87
CA LEU A 133 -14.79 15.77 2.46
C LEU A 133 -15.85 16.41 1.57
N GLN A 134 -16.34 17.60 1.97
CA GLN A 134 -17.23 18.41 1.15
C GLN A 134 -16.43 19.33 0.24
N GLN A 135 -16.96 19.56 -0.97
CA GLN A 135 -16.39 20.53 -1.91
C GLN A 135 -16.28 21.91 -1.26
N GLY A 136 -15.13 22.53 -1.35
CA GLY A 136 -14.90 23.88 -0.79
C GLY A 136 -14.68 23.93 0.74
N ALA A 137 -14.58 22.77 1.41
CA ALA A 137 -14.33 22.74 2.85
C ALA A 137 -12.91 23.20 3.22
N ASP A 138 -12.77 23.74 4.41
CA ASP A 138 -11.49 23.97 5.07
C ASP A 138 -11.13 22.72 5.86
N VAL A 139 -9.91 22.18 5.65
CA VAL A 139 -9.45 20.90 6.20
C VAL A 139 -8.25 21.11 7.10
N ALA A 140 -8.30 20.54 8.31
CA ALA A 140 -7.15 20.44 9.20
C ALA A 140 -6.69 18.98 9.30
N ILE A 141 -5.38 18.75 9.09
CA ILE A 141 -4.75 17.42 9.17
C ILE A 141 -3.70 17.46 10.28
N ILE A 142 -3.82 16.54 11.24
CA ILE A 142 -2.87 16.43 12.34
C ILE A 142 -1.86 15.33 12.00
N GLY A 143 -0.60 15.74 11.80
CA GLY A 143 0.53 14.86 11.45
C GLY A 143 1.22 15.26 10.17
N THR A 144 2.56 15.41 10.22
CA THR A 144 3.44 15.77 9.09
C THR A 144 4.24 14.56 8.57
N GLY A 145 3.74 13.35 8.82
CA GLY A 145 4.30 12.13 8.26
C GLY A 145 3.77 11.87 6.84
N MET A 146 4.22 10.77 6.25
CA MET A 146 3.87 10.36 4.89
C MET A 146 2.35 10.39 4.65
N ILE A 147 1.57 9.77 5.53
CA ILE A 147 0.10 9.73 5.40
C ILE A 147 -0.53 11.11 5.49
N GLY A 148 -0.08 11.96 6.44
CA GLY A 148 -0.62 13.31 6.60
C GLY A 148 -0.36 14.22 5.39
N ILE A 149 0.87 14.17 4.85
CA ILE A 149 1.24 14.92 3.63
C ILE A 149 0.45 14.42 2.42
N SER A 150 0.32 13.10 2.26
CA SER A 150 -0.46 12.49 1.19
C SER A 150 -1.95 12.85 1.30
N ALA A 151 -2.50 12.82 2.52
CA ALA A 151 -3.88 13.22 2.77
C ALA A 151 -4.12 14.69 2.41
N ALA A 152 -3.16 15.58 2.69
CA ALA A 152 -3.24 16.99 2.31
C ALA A 152 -3.32 17.17 0.79
N GLN A 153 -2.51 16.42 0.04
CA GLN A 153 -2.55 16.43 -1.43
C GLN A 153 -3.89 15.91 -1.95
N TRP A 154 -4.38 14.79 -1.41
CA TRP A 154 -5.70 14.24 -1.76
C TRP A 154 -6.82 15.20 -1.44
N ALA A 155 -6.81 15.84 -0.25
CA ALA A 155 -7.82 16.84 0.12
C ALA A 155 -7.87 17.99 -0.89
N LYS A 156 -6.72 18.49 -1.32
CA LYS A 156 -6.64 19.52 -2.36
C LYS A 156 -7.19 19.05 -3.70
N LEU A 157 -6.76 17.88 -4.17
CA LEU A 157 -7.23 17.29 -5.43
C LEU A 157 -8.74 17.01 -5.42
N MET A 158 -9.29 16.68 -4.25
CA MET A 158 -10.72 16.43 -4.06
C MET A 158 -11.54 17.68 -3.76
N GLY A 159 -10.94 18.89 -3.87
CA GLY A 159 -11.67 20.15 -3.87
C GLY A 159 -11.76 20.85 -2.52
N ALA A 160 -10.88 20.58 -1.56
CA ALA A 160 -10.77 21.39 -0.37
C ALA A 160 -10.36 22.84 -0.74
N LYS A 161 -11.05 23.83 -0.14
CA LYS A 161 -10.73 25.25 -0.29
C LYS A 161 -9.37 25.56 0.32
N SER A 162 -9.16 25.15 1.55
CA SER A 162 -7.88 25.26 2.25
C SER A 162 -7.50 23.93 2.92
N VAL A 163 -6.19 23.69 3.09
CA VAL A 163 -5.68 22.56 3.85
C VAL A 163 -4.58 23.05 4.76
N THR A 164 -4.76 22.86 6.07
CA THR A 164 -3.76 23.17 7.10
C THR A 164 -3.22 21.86 7.68
N VAL A 165 -1.90 21.66 7.62
CA VAL A 165 -1.24 20.50 8.23
C VAL A 165 -0.56 20.93 9.52
N ILE A 166 -0.88 20.25 10.61
CA ILE A 166 -0.39 20.54 11.95
C ILE A 166 0.65 19.49 12.35
N GLY A 167 1.84 19.93 12.70
CA GLY A 167 2.95 19.05 13.11
C GLY A 167 3.71 19.60 14.31
N ARG A 168 4.44 18.71 14.99
CA ARG A 168 5.24 19.06 16.17
C ARG A 168 6.66 19.53 15.85
N HIS A 169 7.16 19.16 14.67
CA HIS A 169 8.55 19.37 14.25
C HIS A 169 8.67 20.61 13.38
N GLU A 170 9.56 21.54 13.78
CA GLU A 170 9.78 22.80 13.06
C GLU A 170 10.42 22.61 11.69
N ASP A 171 11.35 21.63 11.57
CA ASP A 171 12.01 21.25 10.34
C ASP A 171 11.06 20.73 9.24
N LYS A 172 9.81 20.44 9.60
CA LYS A 172 8.74 19.98 8.67
C LYS A 172 7.68 21.04 8.39
N ARG A 173 7.93 22.28 8.77
CA ARG A 173 7.08 23.41 8.39
C ARG A 173 7.49 23.90 7.00
N ALA A 174 6.54 23.94 6.07
CA ALA A 174 6.72 24.51 4.73
C ALA A 174 6.25 25.96 4.74
#